data_da009e56f0d5fc8eb147da1e6f7b505a
#
_entry.id   da009e56f0d5fc8eb147da1e6f7b505a
#
_cell.length_a   1.000
_cell.length_b   1.000
_cell.length_c   1.000
_cell.angle_alpha   90.00
_cell.angle_beta   90.00
_cell.angle_gamma   90.00
#
_symmetry.space_group_name_H-M   'P 1'
#
loop_
_entity.id
_entity.type
_entity.pdbx_description
1 polymer ?
#
loop_
_entity_poly.entity_id
_entity_poly.type
_entity_poly.pdbx_seq_one_letter_code
_entity_poly.pdbx_strand_id
1 'polypeptide(L)'
;MRPTVSLLAAALVALGAAGCGATSTVAAGGRLQVALNEYRVTPQNVRAHTGLVSIFVHNYGRLTHDLVISLNGQTTVATKPIMPGQTAELDAALIPGHYLMASSILSDQALGAYGTLIVH
;
A
#
# COMPACT_ATOMS: atom_id res chain seq x y z
N MET A 1 26.67 32.26 -35.07
CA MET A 1 26.43 32.02 -34.55
C MET A 1 25.76 31.78 -33.64
N ARG A 2 25.28 31.17 -33.26
CA ARG A 2 24.66 30.94 -32.44
C ARG A 2 24.37 30.13 -31.55
N PRO A 3 24.14 29.98 -31.06
CA PRO A 3 23.97 29.36 -30.20
C PRO A 3 23.29 28.83 -29.64
N THR A 4 22.98 28.24 -29.30
CA THR A 4 22.41 27.63 -28.84
C THR A 4 21.97 27.27 -27.80
N VAL A 5 21.71 27.03 -27.24
CA VAL A 5 21.17 26.70 -26.32
C VAL A 5 20.74 25.99 -25.58
N SER A 6 20.63 25.48 -25.19
CA SER A 6 20.23 24.82 -24.48
C SER A 6 19.47 24.47 -23.71
N LEU A 7 19.14 24.23 -23.44
CA LEU A 7 18.37 23.84 -22.73
C LEU A 7 18.21 23.08 -21.87
N LEU A 8 18.23 22.68 -21.60
CA LEU A 8 18.02 21.99 -20.82
C LEU A 8 17.44 21.88 -19.83
N ALA A 9 17.33 21.67 -19.47
CA ALA A 9 16.71 21.63 -18.62
C ALA A 9 15.96 21.11 -18.00
N ALA A 10 15.71 21.17 -17.57
CA ALA A 10 14.82 20.79 -17.09
C ALA A 10 14.49 19.78 -16.47
N ALA A 11 14.28 19.32 -16.46
CA ALA A 11 13.99 18.22 -16.10
C ALA A 11 13.86 17.97 -14.81
N LEU A 12 14.21 17.54 -14.43
CA LEU A 12 14.16 17.21 -13.36
C LEU A 12 13.38 17.36 -12.39
N VAL A 13 13.18 17.54 -12.06
CA VAL A 13 12.44 17.79 -11.21
C VAL A 13 11.72 16.94 -10.55
N ALA A 14 11.08 16.68 -10.72
CA ALA A 14 10.27 15.87 -10.21
C ALA A 14 10.63 15.13 -9.13
N LEU A 15 11.40 14.59 -9.08
CA LEU A 15 11.74 13.90 -8.16
C LEU A 15 11.48 14.26 -6.92
N GLY A 16 11.66 15.08 -6.57
CA GLY A 16 11.55 15.33 -5.30
C GLY A 16 10.40 14.95 -4.62
N ALA A 17 9.52 14.88 -5.19
CA ALA A 17 8.36 14.65 -4.56
C ALA A 17 8.30 13.48 -3.80
N ALA A 18 9.01 12.63 -4.01
CA ALA A 18 8.88 11.47 -3.38
C ALA A 18 8.88 11.55 -1.99
N GLY A 19 9.00 12.20 -1.31
CA GLY A 19 9.10 12.16 0.05
C GLY A 19 8.23 11.26 0.79
N CYS A 20 8.34 11.29 2.04
CA CYS A 20 7.53 10.56 2.89
C CYS A 20 6.14 10.95 2.73
N GLY A 21 5.24 10.15 3.03
CA GLY A 21 3.85 10.48 2.95
C GLY A 21 3.30 10.42 1.54
N ALA A 22 4.06 9.98 0.59
CA ALA A 22 3.53 9.77 -0.73
C ALA A 22 2.34 8.83 -0.66
N THR A 23 1.32 9.13 -1.43
CA THR A 23 0.09 8.34 -1.45
C THR A 23 -0.02 7.62 -2.79
N SER A 24 -0.24 6.33 -2.74
CA SER A 24 -0.51 5.53 -3.92
C SER A 24 -2.00 5.56 -4.23
N THR A 25 -2.35 5.58 -5.50
CA THR A 25 -3.74 5.63 -5.93
C THR A 25 -4.09 4.39 -6.75
N VAL A 26 -5.24 3.83 -6.46
CA VAL A 26 -5.76 2.66 -7.17
C VAL A 26 -7.05 3.05 -7.87
N ALA A 27 -7.10 2.84 -9.17
CA ALA A 27 -8.30 3.13 -9.95
C ALA A 27 -9.39 2.11 -9.65
N ALA A 28 -10.61 2.44 -10.02
CA ALA A 28 -11.74 1.52 -9.90
C ALA A 28 -11.42 0.23 -10.65
N GLY A 29 -11.67 -0.90 -10.02
CA GLY A 29 -11.36 -2.20 -10.59
C GLY A 29 -9.87 -2.50 -10.66
N GLY A 30 -9.05 -1.73 -9.99
CA GLY A 30 -7.61 -1.83 -10.12
C GLY A 30 -6.97 -2.85 -9.18
N ARG A 31 -5.66 -2.82 -9.20
CA ARG A 31 -4.81 -3.72 -8.41
C ARG A 31 -4.01 -2.93 -7.42
N LEU A 32 -3.88 -3.46 -6.24
CA LEU A 32 -2.99 -2.91 -5.21
C LEU A 32 -1.95 -3.98 -4.86
N GLN A 33 -0.68 -3.61 -4.92
CA GLN A 33 0.38 -4.49 -4.45
C GLN A 33 0.88 -3.98 -3.12
N VAL A 34 0.91 -4.85 -2.13
CA VAL A 34 1.34 -4.54 -0.78
C VAL A 34 2.54 -5.39 -0.43
N ALA A 35 3.55 -4.76 0.10
CA ALA A 35 4.73 -5.43 0.62
C ALA A 35 4.72 -5.38 2.13
N LEU A 36 4.99 -6.52 2.75
CA LEU A 36 5.11 -6.63 4.20
C LEU A 36 6.55 -6.90 4.58
N ASN A 37 7.01 -6.21 5.59
CA ASN A 37 8.32 -6.41 6.20
C ASN A 37 8.19 -6.33 7.71
N GLU A 38 9.29 -6.56 8.44
CA GLU A 38 9.39 -6.24 9.85
C GLU A 38 9.78 -4.77 9.97
N TYR A 39 9.06 -3.89 10.35
CA TYR A 39 7.64 -3.88 10.68
C TYR A 39 7.03 -2.75 9.87
N ARG A 40 6.53 -3.07 8.71
CA ARG A 40 6.09 -2.04 7.77
C ARG A 40 5.12 -2.63 6.75
N VAL A 41 4.14 -1.84 6.39
CA VAL A 41 3.25 -2.09 5.27
C VAL A 41 3.58 -1.05 4.21
N THR A 42 3.87 -1.48 3.00
CA THR A 42 4.22 -0.58 1.90
C THR A 42 3.33 -0.86 0.69
N PRO A 43 2.66 0.11 0.11
CA PRO A 43 2.63 1.51 0.50
C PRO A 43 1.84 1.70 1.79
N GLN A 44 2.22 2.68 2.58
CA GLN A 44 1.58 2.91 3.85
C GLN A 44 0.29 3.70 3.72
N ASN A 45 0.20 4.56 2.73
CA ASN A 45 -0.99 5.37 2.50
C ASN A 45 -1.51 5.09 1.11
N VAL A 46 -2.75 4.66 1.01
CA VAL A 46 -3.37 4.30 -0.26
C VAL A 46 -4.71 5.01 -0.37
N ARG A 47 -5.00 5.50 -1.57
CA ARG A 47 -6.33 5.95 -1.95
C ARG A 47 -6.87 5.03 -3.01
N ALA A 48 -8.11 4.66 -2.90
CA ALA A 48 -8.75 3.79 -3.89
C ALA A 48 -10.15 4.30 -4.18
N HIS A 49 -10.65 3.92 -5.35
CA HIS A 49 -12.04 4.17 -5.70
C HIS A 49 -12.92 3.07 -5.16
N THR A 50 -14.16 3.41 -4.86
CA THR A 50 -15.19 2.45 -4.45
C THR A 50 -15.29 1.33 -5.48
N GLY A 51 -15.48 0.12 -5.01
CA GLY A 51 -15.67 -1.05 -5.85
C GLY A 51 -14.67 -2.15 -5.59
N LEU A 52 -14.50 -3.02 -6.57
CA LEU A 52 -13.60 -4.16 -6.40
C LEU A 52 -12.14 -3.73 -6.57
N VAL A 53 -11.32 -4.21 -5.68
CA VAL A 53 -9.87 -4.04 -5.74
C VAL A 53 -9.24 -5.41 -5.53
N SER A 54 -8.32 -5.77 -6.41
CA SER A 54 -7.52 -6.98 -6.24
C SER A 54 -6.24 -6.59 -5.51
N ILE A 55 -6.00 -7.24 -4.39
CA ILE A 55 -4.88 -6.90 -3.52
C ILE A 55 -3.92 -8.08 -3.48
N PHE A 56 -2.66 -7.82 -3.84
CA PHE A 56 -1.60 -8.83 -3.82
C PHE A 56 -0.63 -8.46 -2.71
N VAL A 57 -0.48 -9.35 -1.75
CA VAL A 57 0.31 -9.09 -0.56
C VAL A 57 1.51 -10.02 -0.55
N HIS A 58 2.71 -9.46 -0.67
CA HIS A 58 3.92 -10.26 -0.65
C HIS A 58 4.70 -10.03 0.65
N ASN A 59 5.12 -11.11 1.29
CA ASN A 59 5.91 -11.01 2.50
C ASN A 59 7.40 -11.03 2.14
N TYR A 60 8.04 -9.87 2.24
CA TYR A 60 9.47 -9.72 2.03
C TYR A 60 10.26 -9.86 3.34
N GLY A 61 9.57 -10.08 4.44
CA GLY A 61 10.22 -10.18 5.73
C GLY A 61 10.78 -11.56 6.02
N ARG A 62 11.29 -11.70 7.22
CA ARG A 62 11.84 -12.96 7.70
C ARG A 62 10.87 -13.70 8.60
N LEU A 63 9.83 -13.03 9.04
CA LEU A 63 8.82 -13.60 9.92
C LEU A 63 7.51 -13.72 9.16
N THR A 64 6.60 -14.51 9.71
CA THR A 64 5.25 -14.63 9.16
C THR A 64 4.45 -13.38 9.49
N HIS A 65 3.75 -12.86 8.50
CA HIS A 65 2.88 -11.69 8.65
C HIS A 65 1.53 -12.00 8.02
N ASP A 66 0.54 -11.17 8.26
CA ASP A 66 -0.71 -11.21 7.53
C ASP A 66 -1.13 -9.78 7.18
N LEU A 67 -2.20 -9.65 6.43
CA LEU A 67 -2.79 -8.34 6.18
C LEU A 67 -4.27 -8.42 6.49
N VAL A 68 -4.69 -7.59 7.42
CA VAL A 68 -6.09 -7.43 7.78
C VAL A 68 -6.51 -6.02 7.42
N ILE A 69 -7.57 -5.91 6.64
CA ILE A 69 -8.15 -4.62 6.27
C ILE A 69 -9.45 -4.46 7.01
N SER A 70 -9.54 -3.42 7.81
CA SER A 70 -10.69 -3.20 8.69
C SER A 70 -11.25 -1.81 8.56
N LEU A 71 -12.56 -1.69 8.79
CA LEU A 71 -13.27 -0.43 8.79
C LEU A 71 -13.98 -0.29 10.13
N ASN A 72 -13.70 0.79 10.83
CA ASN A 72 -14.29 1.05 12.14
C ASN A 72 -14.12 -0.11 13.10
N GLY A 73 -12.95 -0.72 13.10
CA GLY A 73 -12.64 -1.82 14.01
C GLY A 73 -13.17 -3.17 13.57
N GLN A 74 -13.85 -3.27 12.45
CA GLN A 74 -14.37 -4.55 11.97
C GLN A 74 -13.62 -5.00 10.73
N THR A 75 -13.24 -6.25 10.70
CA THR A 75 -12.51 -6.81 9.57
C THR A 75 -13.40 -6.84 8.33
N THR A 76 -12.91 -6.25 7.25
CA THR A 76 -13.56 -6.32 5.95
C THR A 76 -13.02 -7.51 5.18
N VAL A 77 -11.71 -7.69 5.15
CA VAL A 77 -11.07 -8.79 4.45
C VAL A 77 -9.70 -9.01 5.08
N ALA A 78 -9.22 -10.23 5.04
CA ALA A 78 -7.93 -10.56 5.63
C ALA A 78 -7.29 -11.72 4.88
N THR A 79 -5.96 -11.73 4.87
CA THR A 79 -5.21 -12.90 4.39
C THR A 79 -5.11 -13.93 5.50
N LYS A 80 -4.79 -15.15 5.11
CA LYS A 80 -4.21 -16.10 6.05
C LYS A 80 -2.78 -15.65 6.33
N PRO A 81 -2.14 -16.21 7.36
CA PRO A 81 -0.73 -15.90 7.59
C PRO A 81 0.11 -16.23 6.35
N ILE A 82 0.98 -15.29 6.01
CA ILE A 82 1.84 -15.37 4.83
C ILE A 82 3.26 -15.62 5.30
N MET A 83 3.82 -16.74 4.89
CA MET A 83 5.19 -17.08 5.26
C MET A 83 6.18 -16.23 4.46
N PRO A 84 7.41 -16.09 4.94
CA PRO A 84 8.43 -15.34 4.21
C PRO A 84 8.55 -15.80 2.76
N GLY A 85 8.57 -14.82 1.84
CA GLY A 85 8.70 -15.09 0.42
C GLY A 85 7.41 -15.45 -0.30
N GLN A 86 6.31 -15.59 0.41
CA GLN A 86 5.05 -15.98 -0.20
C GLN A 86 4.18 -14.77 -0.50
N THR A 87 3.23 -14.96 -1.40
CA THR A 87 2.26 -13.94 -1.80
C THR A 87 0.85 -14.46 -1.55
N ALA A 88 -0.01 -13.60 -1.03
CA ALA A 88 -1.43 -13.88 -0.89
C ALA A 88 -2.21 -12.90 -1.76
N GLU A 89 -3.38 -13.33 -2.18
CA GLU A 89 -4.25 -12.51 -3.00
C GLU A 89 -5.59 -12.35 -2.31
N LEU A 90 -6.12 -11.12 -2.31
CA LEU A 90 -7.43 -10.78 -1.79
C LEU A 90 -8.21 -10.02 -2.84
N ASP A 91 -9.50 -10.29 -2.91
CA ASP A 91 -10.42 -9.44 -3.66
C ASP A 91 -11.35 -8.78 -2.66
N ALA A 92 -11.37 -7.47 -2.67
CA ALA A 92 -12.16 -6.70 -1.72
C ALA A 92 -13.16 -5.81 -2.44
N ALA A 93 -14.41 -5.88 -2.04
CA ALA A 93 -15.43 -4.95 -2.49
C ALA A 93 -15.48 -3.84 -1.44
N LEU A 94 -14.97 -2.67 -1.79
CA LEU A 94 -14.78 -1.60 -0.84
C LEU A 94 -15.84 -0.52 -0.99
N ILE A 95 -16.39 -0.10 0.14
CA ILE A 95 -17.30 1.04 0.22
C ILE A 95 -16.49 2.25 0.69
N PRO A 96 -16.98 3.47 0.50
CA PRO A 96 -16.25 4.64 0.95
C PRO A 96 -15.97 4.60 2.44
N GLY A 97 -14.78 4.98 2.82
CA GLY A 97 -14.38 5.03 4.22
C GLY A 97 -12.89 5.03 4.41
N HIS A 98 -12.49 5.11 5.67
CA HIS A 98 -11.09 5.10 6.08
C HIS A 98 -10.80 3.74 6.70
N TYR A 99 -10.00 2.96 6.01
CA TYR A 99 -9.66 1.60 6.44
C TYR A 99 -8.28 1.56 7.05
N LEU A 100 -8.10 0.66 8.00
CA LEU A 100 -6.78 0.32 8.52
C LEU A 100 -6.30 -0.93 7.77
N MET A 101 -5.05 -0.91 7.33
CA MET A 101 -4.35 -2.08 6.81
C MET A 101 -3.28 -2.43 7.83
N ALA A 102 -3.31 -3.63 8.40
CA ALA A 102 -2.34 -3.96 9.42
C ALA A 102 -2.08 -5.45 9.48
N SER A 103 -0.88 -5.82 9.93
CA SER A 103 -0.60 -7.20 10.29
C SER A 103 -1.12 -7.46 11.70
N SER A 104 -1.87 -8.52 11.88
CA SER A 104 -2.46 -8.86 13.17
C SER A 104 -1.59 -9.82 13.99
N ILE A 105 -0.47 -10.26 13.45
CA ILE A 105 0.33 -11.30 14.11
C ILE A 105 1.18 -10.68 15.20
N LEU A 106 1.02 -11.21 16.41
CA LEU A 106 1.79 -10.80 17.56
C LEU A 106 1.77 -9.27 17.74
N SER A 107 2.93 -8.64 17.80
CA SER A 107 3.05 -7.20 18.01
C SER A 107 3.27 -6.43 16.73
N ASP A 108 3.02 -7.03 15.58
CA ASP A 108 3.36 -6.41 14.29
C ASP A 108 2.80 -5.00 14.15
N GLN A 109 1.54 -4.83 14.43
CA GLN A 109 0.91 -3.52 14.28
C GLN A 109 1.52 -2.50 15.25
N ALA A 110 1.74 -2.89 16.48
CA ALA A 110 2.30 -1.98 17.49
C ALA A 110 3.74 -1.57 17.11
N LEU A 111 4.45 -2.39 16.36
CA LEU A 111 5.82 -2.13 15.94
C LEU A 111 5.89 -1.37 14.62
N GLY A 112 4.76 -1.13 13.95
CA GLY A 112 4.75 -0.31 12.76
C GLY A 112 4.15 -0.94 11.52
N ALA A 113 3.72 -2.18 11.58
CA ALA A 113 3.16 -2.87 10.40
C ALA A 113 1.69 -2.48 10.21
N TYR A 114 1.47 -1.25 9.84
CA TYR A 114 0.13 -0.75 9.55
C TYR A 114 0.17 0.39 8.52
N GLY A 115 -0.95 0.63 7.92
CA GLY A 115 -1.13 1.73 6.98
C GLY A 115 -2.61 2.07 6.83
N THR A 116 -2.89 3.04 5.99
CA THR A 116 -4.25 3.51 5.77
C THR A 116 -4.68 3.31 4.33
N LEU A 117 -5.94 3.01 4.15
CA LEU A 117 -6.56 2.88 2.84
C LEU A 117 -7.83 3.72 2.85
N ILE A 118 -7.81 4.81 2.10
CA ILE A 118 -8.97 5.70 2.02
C ILE A 118 -9.70 5.40 0.73
N VAL A 119 -10.96 5.07 0.84
CA VAL A 119 -11.82 4.73 -0.30
C VAL A 119 -12.86 5.82 -0.49
N HIS A 120 -13.01 6.26 -1.72
CA HIS A 120 -13.95 7.32 -2.06
C HIS A 120 -14.67 7.09 -3.38
#